data_a500b54bf78393902d250af247f2bf25
#
_entry.id   a500b54bf78393902d250af247f2bf25
#
_cell.length_a   1.000
_cell.length_b   1.000
_cell.length_c   1.000
_cell.angle_alpha   90.00
_cell.angle_beta   90.00
_cell.angle_gamma   90.00
#
_symmetry.space_group_name_H-M   'P 1'
#
loop_
_entity.id
_entity.type
_entity.pdbx_description
1 polymer ?
#
loop_
_entity_poly.entity_id
_entity_poly.type
_entity_poly.pdbx_seq_one_letter_code
_entity_poly.pdbx_strand_id
1 'polypeptide(L)'
;MRIDVLTLFPEMFTGPLEYSIIKRARQAGVVKVHLVNFRDWARDKHHTVDDTPFGGGPGMVLKPEPVFDAVEALRSSQEAAGPLIYLSPKGEPLTQRLVKDLAALPALTLLCGRYEGLDQRVVDHLVDREVSVGDYVLSGGEPAAIVVLDAVVRLLPGALGDDQSTEDESFNDGLLEYPQYTRPAEFRGWNVPEVLLSGHHEAIRRWRKEMSVNVTRKNRPDLLRGQDDIIAGGHS
;
A
#
# COMPACT_ATOMS: atom_id res chain seq x y z
N MET A 1 7.20 -14.09 -0.66
CA MET A 1 7.07 -13.13 0.46
C MET A 1 6.05 -13.62 1.48
N ARG A 2 6.24 -13.33 2.78
CA ARG A 2 5.23 -13.55 3.83
C ARG A 2 4.68 -12.21 4.32
N ILE A 3 3.35 -12.11 4.52
CA ILE A 3 2.70 -10.94 5.11
C ILE A 3 1.77 -11.42 6.22
N ASP A 4 2.06 -11.00 7.45
CA ASP A 4 1.18 -11.23 8.59
C ASP A 4 0.33 -9.97 8.82
N VAL A 5 -0.96 -10.13 9.10
CA VAL A 5 -1.87 -9.02 9.39
C VAL A 5 -2.52 -9.23 10.75
N LEU A 6 -2.12 -8.41 11.72
CA LEU A 6 -2.75 -8.38 13.04
C LEU A 6 -3.97 -7.47 12.99
N THR A 7 -5.14 -8.04 13.25
CA THR A 7 -6.44 -7.36 13.13
C THR A 7 -7.44 -7.93 14.13
N LEU A 8 -8.47 -7.18 14.48
CA LEU A 8 -9.64 -7.69 15.21
C LEU A 8 -10.71 -8.26 14.28
N PHE A 9 -10.60 -8.03 12.96
CA PHE A 9 -11.62 -8.38 11.97
C PHE A 9 -11.00 -9.08 10.75
N PRO A 10 -10.48 -10.31 10.91
CA PRO A 10 -9.89 -11.07 9.80
C PRO A 10 -10.86 -11.27 8.63
N GLU A 11 -12.17 -11.30 8.90
CA GLU A 11 -13.21 -11.47 7.88
C GLU A 11 -13.25 -10.33 6.86
N MET A 12 -12.79 -9.13 7.21
CA MET A 12 -12.70 -7.99 6.28
C MET A 12 -11.75 -8.24 5.10
N PHE A 13 -10.85 -9.21 5.24
CA PHE A 13 -9.86 -9.56 4.19
C PHE A 13 -10.35 -10.66 3.25
N THR A 14 -11.45 -11.36 3.55
CA THR A 14 -11.93 -12.51 2.76
C THR A 14 -12.14 -12.12 1.30
N GLY A 15 -12.87 -11.02 1.02
CA GLY A 15 -13.08 -10.54 -0.34
C GLY A 15 -11.77 -10.15 -1.05
N PRO A 16 -11.01 -9.17 -0.53
CA PRO A 16 -9.76 -8.72 -1.17
C PRO A 16 -8.74 -9.82 -1.46
N LEU A 17 -8.64 -10.84 -0.60
CA LEU A 17 -7.69 -11.93 -0.78
C LEU A 17 -8.14 -12.99 -1.81
N GLU A 18 -9.41 -13.01 -2.21
CA GLU A 18 -9.99 -14.05 -3.08
C GLU A 18 -10.19 -13.59 -4.52
N TYR A 19 -9.74 -12.39 -4.90
CA TYR A 19 -9.92 -11.87 -6.25
C TYR A 19 -8.61 -11.33 -6.85
N SER A 20 -8.61 -11.29 -8.20
CA SER A 20 -7.62 -10.60 -9.03
C SER A 20 -6.16 -11.02 -8.76
N ILE A 21 -5.24 -10.06 -8.69
CA ILE A 21 -3.80 -10.24 -8.59
C ILE A 21 -3.42 -10.91 -7.27
N ILE A 22 -3.98 -10.48 -6.14
CA ILE A 22 -3.65 -11.05 -4.83
C ILE A 22 -3.99 -12.55 -4.79
N LYS A 23 -5.17 -12.95 -5.27
CA LYS A 23 -5.54 -14.37 -5.35
C LYS A 23 -4.54 -15.17 -6.18
N ARG A 24 -4.19 -14.67 -7.37
CA ARG A 24 -3.25 -15.36 -8.27
C ARG A 24 -1.86 -15.49 -7.64
N ALA A 25 -1.35 -14.42 -7.03
CA ALA A 25 -0.06 -14.43 -6.36
C ALA A 25 -0.03 -15.41 -5.17
N ARG A 26 -1.11 -15.50 -4.39
CA ARG A 26 -1.26 -16.50 -3.32
C ARG A 26 -1.30 -17.93 -3.88
N GLN A 27 -2.08 -18.19 -4.92
CA GLN A 27 -2.18 -19.52 -5.56
C GLN A 27 -0.85 -19.94 -6.20
N ALA A 28 -0.10 -19.01 -6.76
CA ALA A 28 1.24 -19.25 -7.31
C ALA A 28 2.34 -19.37 -6.24
N GLY A 29 2.02 -19.18 -4.96
CA GLY A 29 3.00 -19.23 -3.87
C GLY A 29 3.95 -18.03 -3.81
N VAL A 30 3.70 -16.97 -4.59
CA VAL A 30 4.49 -15.73 -4.61
C VAL A 30 4.37 -14.99 -3.27
N VAL A 31 3.15 -15.00 -2.70
CA VAL A 31 2.88 -14.40 -1.39
C VAL A 31 2.07 -15.36 -0.52
N LYS A 32 2.41 -15.38 0.78
CA LYS A 32 1.59 -16.01 1.84
C LYS A 32 1.05 -14.91 2.74
N VAL A 33 -0.26 -14.83 2.89
CA VAL A 33 -0.93 -13.88 3.79
C VAL A 33 -1.55 -14.62 4.95
N HIS A 34 -1.15 -14.26 6.17
CA HIS A 34 -1.68 -14.83 7.40
C HIS A 34 -2.45 -13.76 8.17
N LEU A 35 -3.69 -14.04 8.51
CA LEU A 35 -4.55 -13.17 9.31
C LEU A 35 -4.50 -13.64 10.76
N VAL A 36 -4.15 -12.75 11.66
CA VAL A 36 -3.96 -13.03 13.08
C VAL A 36 -4.90 -12.13 13.87
N ASN A 37 -5.87 -12.73 14.55
CA ASN A 37 -6.76 -11.99 15.44
C ASN A 37 -6.10 -11.87 16.82
N PHE A 38 -5.51 -10.70 17.12
CA PHE A 38 -4.82 -10.50 18.39
C PHE A 38 -5.75 -10.53 19.61
N ARG A 39 -7.09 -10.57 19.44
CA ARG A 39 -8.04 -10.87 20.51
C ARG A 39 -7.80 -12.25 21.13
N ASP A 40 -7.25 -13.21 20.37
CA ASP A 40 -6.99 -14.56 20.85
C ASP A 40 -5.92 -14.60 21.96
N TRP A 41 -5.14 -13.51 22.10
CA TRP A 41 -4.17 -13.30 23.19
C TRP A 41 -4.72 -12.52 24.38
N ALA A 42 -5.98 -12.10 24.37
CA ALA A 42 -6.60 -11.50 25.55
C ALA A 42 -6.79 -12.57 26.64
N ARG A 43 -6.29 -12.28 27.86
CA ARG A 43 -6.17 -13.25 28.95
C ARG A 43 -7.42 -13.35 29.83
N ASP A 44 -8.31 -12.37 29.73
CA ASP A 44 -9.56 -12.34 30.50
C ASP A 44 -10.66 -13.17 29.85
N LYS A 45 -11.66 -13.57 30.64
CA LYS A 45 -12.80 -14.41 30.23
C LYS A 45 -13.59 -13.81 29.04
N HIS A 46 -13.59 -12.50 28.91
CA HIS A 46 -14.37 -11.79 27.89
C HIS A 46 -13.55 -11.43 26.65
N HIS A 47 -12.27 -11.82 26.62
CA HIS A 47 -11.32 -11.48 25.54
C HIS A 47 -11.29 -9.98 25.23
N THR A 48 -11.21 -9.16 26.29
CA THR A 48 -11.24 -7.69 26.22
C THR A 48 -9.91 -7.17 25.67
N VAL A 49 -9.96 -6.41 24.58
CA VAL A 49 -8.79 -5.88 23.90
C VAL A 49 -8.64 -4.37 23.98
N ASP A 50 -9.59 -3.69 24.61
CA ASP A 50 -9.65 -2.24 24.72
C ASP A 50 -10.09 -1.80 26.10
N ASP A 51 -9.77 -0.55 26.47
CA ASP A 51 -10.18 0.06 27.74
C ASP A 51 -10.27 1.58 27.59
N THR A 52 -10.84 2.25 28.58
CA THR A 52 -10.94 3.72 28.63
C THR A 52 -9.55 4.37 28.69
N PRO A 53 -9.34 5.49 27.97
CA PRO A 53 -8.04 6.16 28.00
C PRO A 53 -7.73 6.80 29.36
N PHE A 54 -6.48 6.72 29.79
CA PHE A 54 -6.00 7.53 30.90
C PHE A 54 -6.10 9.02 30.56
N GLY A 55 -6.49 9.84 31.50
CA GLY A 55 -6.75 11.26 31.29
C GLY A 55 -8.18 11.56 30.88
N GLY A 56 -9.00 10.53 30.64
CA GLY A 56 -10.41 10.68 30.24
C GLY A 56 -10.55 10.99 28.74
N GLY A 57 -11.77 11.23 28.32
CA GLY A 57 -12.13 11.50 26.92
C GLY A 57 -13.09 10.45 26.37
N PRO A 58 -13.69 10.71 25.19
CA PRO A 58 -14.53 9.73 24.50
C PRO A 58 -13.68 8.63 23.84
N GLY A 59 -14.32 7.48 23.57
CA GLY A 59 -13.70 6.38 22.87
C GLY A 59 -12.95 5.41 23.77
N MET A 60 -12.28 4.45 23.14
CA MET A 60 -11.54 3.37 23.78
C MET A 60 -10.13 3.32 23.17
N VAL A 61 -9.17 2.74 23.87
CA VAL A 61 -7.79 2.52 23.42
C VAL A 61 -7.50 1.03 23.46
N LEU A 62 -6.87 0.52 22.41
CA LEU A 62 -6.44 -0.88 22.36
C LEU A 62 -5.34 -1.14 23.40
N LYS A 63 -5.57 -2.15 24.22
CA LYS A 63 -4.68 -2.56 25.32
C LYS A 63 -3.33 -3.07 24.80
N PRO A 64 -2.23 -2.84 25.50
CA PRO A 64 -0.93 -3.30 25.06
C PRO A 64 -0.77 -4.82 25.15
N GLU A 65 -1.29 -5.50 26.17
CA GLU A 65 -1.00 -6.90 26.43
C GLU A 65 -1.34 -7.83 25.27
N PRO A 66 -2.57 -7.80 24.68
CA PRO A 66 -2.90 -8.70 23.57
C PRO A 66 -2.04 -8.48 22.34
N VAL A 67 -1.62 -7.22 22.09
CA VAL A 67 -0.78 -6.89 20.93
C VAL A 67 0.66 -7.35 21.16
N PHE A 68 1.22 -7.11 22.35
CA PHE A 68 2.55 -7.61 22.72
C PHE A 68 2.63 -9.13 22.61
N ASP A 69 1.70 -9.84 23.26
CA ASP A 69 1.67 -11.31 23.27
C ASP A 69 1.55 -11.87 21.82
N ALA A 70 0.70 -11.27 20.97
CA ALA A 70 0.54 -11.70 19.59
C ALA A 70 1.81 -11.47 18.75
N VAL A 71 2.45 -10.29 18.89
CA VAL A 71 3.69 -9.97 18.16
C VAL A 71 4.85 -10.85 18.64
N GLU A 72 5.00 -11.08 19.92
CA GLU A 72 6.03 -11.96 20.49
C GLU A 72 5.82 -13.41 20.02
N ALA A 73 4.58 -13.89 19.95
CA ALA A 73 4.27 -15.22 19.42
C ALA A 73 4.66 -15.34 17.93
N LEU A 74 4.39 -14.30 17.11
CA LEU A 74 4.81 -14.28 15.71
C LEU A 74 6.34 -14.27 15.57
N ARG A 75 7.02 -13.44 16.35
CA ARG A 75 8.50 -13.33 16.34
C ARG A 75 9.19 -14.61 16.82
N SER A 76 8.54 -15.36 17.69
CA SER A 76 9.06 -16.65 18.22
C SER A 76 8.77 -17.83 17.29
N SER A 77 7.91 -17.67 16.28
CA SER A 77 7.65 -18.71 15.29
C SER A 77 8.91 -18.96 14.45
N GLN A 78 9.12 -20.21 13.94
CA GLN A 78 10.30 -20.60 13.16
C GLN A 78 10.44 -19.81 11.82
N GLU A 79 9.39 -19.15 11.38
CA GLU A 79 9.42 -18.28 10.21
C GLU A 79 9.65 -16.84 10.68
N ALA A 80 10.75 -16.22 10.23
CA ALA A 80 11.10 -14.85 10.62
C ALA A 80 9.94 -13.88 10.31
N ALA A 81 9.43 -13.22 11.35
CA ALA A 81 8.52 -12.10 11.21
C ALA A 81 9.29 -10.91 10.59
N GLY A 82 8.65 -10.20 9.64
CA GLY A 82 9.19 -8.96 9.11
C GLY A 82 8.98 -7.78 10.06
N PRO A 83 9.37 -6.56 9.66
CA PRO A 83 9.13 -5.36 10.45
C PRO A 83 7.64 -5.19 10.73
N LEU A 84 7.30 -4.72 11.93
CA LEU A 84 5.95 -4.42 12.36
C LEU A 84 5.58 -3.00 11.92
N ILE A 85 4.60 -2.90 11.03
CA ILE A 85 4.12 -1.66 10.44
C ILE A 85 2.73 -1.35 11.01
N TYR A 86 2.64 -0.29 11.79
CA TYR A 86 1.36 0.21 12.28
C TYR A 86 0.71 1.14 11.28
N LEU A 87 -0.55 0.85 10.92
CA LEU A 87 -1.33 1.66 9.98
C LEU A 87 -2.10 2.74 10.74
N SER A 88 -1.60 3.96 10.64
CA SER A 88 -2.01 5.09 11.45
C SER A 88 -2.03 6.38 10.62
N PRO A 89 -2.98 7.30 10.82
CA PRO A 89 -2.97 8.61 10.17
C PRO A 89 -1.78 9.49 10.59
N LYS A 90 -1.07 9.12 11.68
CA LYS A 90 0.13 9.82 12.17
C LYS A 90 1.41 9.38 11.45
N GLY A 91 1.35 8.28 10.68
CA GLY A 91 2.51 7.67 10.03
C GLY A 91 3.04 8.44 8.84
N GLU A 92 4.23 8.03 8.36
CA GLU A 92 4.78 8.53 7.09
C GLU A 92 3.86 8.17 5.91
N PRO A 93 3.74 9.04 4.90
CA PRO A 93 2.89 8.77 3.74
C PRO A 93 3.33 7.54 2.96
N LEU A 94 2.39 6.65 2.63
CA LEU A 94 2.62 5.52 1.72
C LEU A 94 2.88 6.05 0.30
N THR A 95 4.12 6.05 -0.11
CA THR A 95 4.55 6.43 -1.45
C THR A 95 4.95 5.20 -2.27
N GLN A 96 5.01 5.32 -3.62
CA GLN A 96 5.49 4.23 -4.47
C GLN A 96 6.92 3.79 -4.12
N ARG A 97 7.76 4.72 -3.65
CA ARG A 97 9.10 4.42 -3.15
C ARG A 97 9.03 3.50 -1.93
N LEU A 98 8.23 3.88 -0.92
CA LEU A 98 8.05 3.05 0.28
C LEU A 98 7.47 1.68 -0.08
N VAL A 99 6.49 1.61 -1.00
CA VAL A 99 5.93 0.34 -1.47
C VAL A 99 7.02 -0.56 -2.09
N LYS A 100 7.93 0.00 -2.89
CA LYS A 100 9.07 -0.75 -3.46
C LYS A 100 10.02 -1.25 -2.36
N ASP A 101 10.31 -0.42 -1.36
CA ASP A 101 11.14 -0.81 -0.22
C ASP A 101 10.50 -1.97 0.56
N LEU A 102 9.18 -1.92 0.78
CA LEU A 102 8.43 -3.00 1.45
C LEU A 102 8.37 -4.28 0.60
N ALA A 103 8.18 -4.16 -0.71
CA ALA A 103 8.13 -5.30 -1.61
C ALA A 103 9.47 -6.04 -1.72
N ALA A 104 10.59 -5.38 -1.43
CA ALA A 104 11.92 -5.99 -1.40
C ALA A 104 12.19 -6.84 -0.14
N LEU A 105 11.33 -6.75 0.87
CA LEU A 105 11.48 -7.51 2.11
C LEU A 105 11.00 -8.97 1.93
N PRO A 106 11.63 -9.94 2.61
CA PRO A 106 11.16 -11.32 2.61
C PRO A 106 9.83 -11.51 3.37
N ALA A 107 9.59 -10.66 4.36
CA ALA A 107 8.38 -10.66 5.18
C ALA A 107 8.07 -9.26 5.72
N LEU A 108 6.80 -9.02 6.06
CA LEU A 108 6.35 -7.84 6.82
C LEU A 108 5.12 -8.19 7.66
N THR A 109 4.89 -7.42 8.72
CA THR A 109 3.74 -7.55 9.61
C THR A 109 2.96 -6.24 9.62
N LEU A 110 1.68 -6.26 9.28
CA LEU A 110 0.78 -5.12 9.32
C LEU A 110 -0.05 -5.15 10.60
N LEU A 111 -0.09 -4.06 11.35
CA LEU A 111 -0.90 -3.92 12.56
C LEU A 111 -2.04 -2.93 12.29
N CYS A 112 -3.27 -3.44 12.40
CA CYS A 112 -4.50 -2.66 12.22
C CYS A 112 -4.98 -2.13 13.57
N GLY A 113 -4.98 -0.81 13.74
CA GLY A 113 -5.59 -0.15 14.89
C GLY A 113 -7.10 0.00 14.75
N ARG A 114 -7.75 0.19 15.88
CA ARG A 114 -9.19 0.50 16.00
C ARG A 114 -9.42 1.53 17.11
N TYR A 115 -10.63 2.07 17.17
CA TYR A 115 -11.03 3.06 18.17
C TYR A 115 -10.14 4.31 18.14
N GLU A 116 -9.64 4.79 19.29
CA GLU A 116 -8.70 5.93 19.37
C GLU A 116 -7.25 5.54 19.05
N GLY A 117 -7.01 4.26 18.74
CA GLY A 117 -5.70 3.70 18.39
C GLY A 117 -5.16 2.73 19.42
N LEU A 118 -3.86 2.50 19.36
CA LEU A 118 -3.11 1.63 20.26
C LEU A 118 -2.66 2.39 21.50
N ASP A 119 -2.50 1.68 22.61
CA ASP A 119 -1.69 2.19 23.74
C ASP A 119 -0.29 2.59 23.21
N GLN A 120 0.17 3.78 23.59
CA GLN A 120 1.42 4.36 23.07
C GLN A 120 2.64 3.47 23.32
N ARG A 121 2.63 2.67 24.38
CA ARG A 121 3.71 1.72 24.71
C ARG A 121 3.89 0.65 23.62
N VAL A 122 2.82 0.27 22.90
CA VAL A 122 2.92 -0.62 21.72
C VAL A 122 3.70 0.08 20.61
N VAL A 123 3.37 1.34 20.33
CA VAL A 123 4.05 2.12 19.30
C VAL A 123 5.52 2.31 19.65
N ASP A 124 5.81 2.72 20.88
CA ASP A 124 7.17 3.07 21.30
C ASP A 124 8.12 1.87 21.40
N HIS A 125 7.60 0.65 21.62
CA HIS A 125 8.44 -0.52 21.92
C HIS A 125 8.35 -1.68 20.94
N LEU A 126 7.30 -1.73 20.09
CA LEU A 126 7.13 -2.84 19.15
C LEU A 126 7.12 -2.40 17.68
N VAL A 127 6.59 -1.22 17.40
CA VAL A 127 6.37 -0.76 16.03
C VAL A 127 7.68 -0.30 15.41
N ASP A 128 8.02 -0.85 14.25
CA ASP A 128 9.22 -0.47 13.51
C ASP A 128 8.95 0.76 12.61
N ARG A 129 7.69 0.89 12.12
CA ARG A 129 7.24 2.01 11.29
C ARG A 129 5.76 2.30 11.49
N GLU A 130 5.39 3.58 11.47
CA GLU A 130 3.99 4.01 11.27
C GLU A 130 3.80 4.48 9.84
N VAL A 131 2.73 4.01 9.19
CA VAL A 131 2.43 4.33 7.77
C VAL A 131 1.00 4.82 7.63
N SER A 132 0.84 5.94 6.92
CA SER A 132 -0.45 6.52 6.54
C SER A 132 -0.74 6.30 5.06
N VAL A 133 -1.97 5.91 4.72
CA VAL A 133 -2.43 5.78 3.34
C VAL A 133 -3.03 7.08 2.77
N GLY A 134 -3.02 8.16 3.53
CA GLY A 134 -3.50 9.47 3.10
C GLY A 134 -4.01 10.34 4.25
N ASP A 135 -4.24 11.61 3.98
CA ASP A 135 -4.66 12.63 4.95
C ASP A 135 -6.17 12.57 5.21
N TYR A 136 -6.63 11.44 5.72
CA TYR A 136 -8.01 11.21 6.14
C TYR A 136 -8.07 10.14 7.23
N VAL A 137 -9.15 10.16 8.01
CA VAL A 137 -9.36 9.20 9.10
C VAL A 137 -10.28 8.07 8.64
N LEU A 138 -9.86 6.83 8.88
CA LEU A 138 -10.63 5.61 8.64
C LEU A 138 -11.19 5.08 9.97
N SER A 139 -12.20 4.23 9.91
CA SER A 139 -12.77 3.58 11.10
C SER A 139 -11.86 2.50 11.72
N GLY A 140 -10.76 2.16 11.04
CA GLY A 140 -9.77 1.19 11.48
C GLY A 140 -8.69 0.98 10.45
N GLY A 141 -7.66 0.21 10.79
CA GLY A 141 -6.48 -0.03 9.95
C GLY A 141 -6.70 -1.04 8.83
N GLU A 142 -7.77 -1.83 8.85
CA GLU A 142 -7.99 -2.91 7.87
C GLU A 142 -8.10 -2.43 6.42
N PRO A 143 -8.84 -1.35 6.08
CA PRO A 143 -8.84 -0.82 4.72
C PRO A 143 -7.46 -0.34 4.29
N ALA A 144 -6.69 0.27 5.20
CA ALA A 144 -5.31 0.68 4.92
C ALA A 144 -4.40 -0.53 4.68
N ALA A 145 -4.56 -1.62 5.44
CA ALA A 145 -3.83 -2.86 5.23
C ALA A 145 -4.13 -3.48 3.85
N ILE A 146 -5.37 -3.42 3.39
CA ILE A 146 -5.76 -3.89 2.06
C ILE A 146 -5.07 -3.07 0.97
N VAL A 147 -4.98 -1.73 1.13
CA VAL A 147 -4.24 -0.85 0.21
C VAL A 147 -2.75 -1.21 0.17
N VAL A 148 -2.12 -1.39 1.33
CA VAL A 148 -0.71 -1.80 1.41
C VAL A 148 -0.49 -3.18 0.77
N LEU A 149 -1.36 -4.15 1.07
CA LEU A 149 -1.31 -5.49 0.49
C LEU A 149 -1.35 -5.44 -1.05
N ASP A 150 -2.33 -4.72 -1.62
CA ASP A 150 -2.46 -4.61 -3.07
C ASP A 150 -1.24 -3.95 -3.69
N ALA A 151 -0.80 -2.81 -3.14
CA ALA A 151 0.34 -2.06 -3.64
C ALA A 151 1.66 -2.88 -3.60
N VAL A 152 1.89 -3.64 -2.53
CA VAL A 152 3.10 -4.46 -2.35
C VAL A 152 3.05 -5.72 -3.22
N VAL A 153 1.94 -6.47 -3.16
CA VAL A 153 1.85 -7.77 -3.84
C VAL A 153 1.98 -7.64 -5.35
N ARG A 154 1.42 -6.58 -5.96
CA ARG A 154 1.55 -6.37 -7.41
C ARG A 154 2.98 -6.10 -7.89
N LEU A 155 3.90 -5.71 -7.01
CA LEU A 155 5.32 -5.51 -7.31
C LEU A 155 6.17 -6.76 -7.13
N LEU A 156 5.62 -7.84 -6.59
CA LEU A 156 6.37 -9.08 -6.40
C LEU A 156 6.61 -9.79 -7.75
N PRO A 157 7.83 -10.26 -8.02
CA PRO A 157 8.11 -11.01 -9.24
C PRO A 157 7.16 -12.20 -9.40
N GLY A 158 6.52 -12.30 -10.57
CA GLY A 158 5.54 -13.35 -10.87
C GLY A 158 4.12 -13.11 -10.34
N ALA A 159 3.82 -11.97 -9.70
CA ALA A 159 2.47 -11.59 -9.31
C ALA A 159 1.66 -11.07 -10.50
N LEU A 160 2.27 -10.29 -11.38
CA LEU A 160 1.71 -9.82 -12.65
C LEU A 160 2.10 -10.78 -13.79
N GLY A 161 1.25 -10.87 -14.80
CA GLY A 161 1.53 -11.72 -15.97
C GLY A 161 2.59 -11.16 -16.92
N ASP A 162 2.91 -9.87 -16.81
CA ASP A 162 3.93 -9.17 -17.59
C ASP A 162 4.65 -8.19 -16.66
N ASP A 163 5.91 -8.47 -16.38
CA ASP A 163 6.75 -7.64 -15.50
C ASP A 163 7.06 -6.27 -16.13
N GLN A 164 6.97 -6.13 -17.46
CA GLN A 164 7.17 -4.84 -18.16
C GLN A 164 5.99 -3.88 -17.95
N SER A 165 4.82 -4.38 -17.55
CA SER A 165 3.63 -3.55 -17.34
C SER A 165 3.79 -2.49 -16.23
N THR A 166 4.80 -2.63 -15.37
CA THR A 166 5.06 -1.71 -14.26
C THR A 166 6.05 -0.59 -14.61
N GLU A 167 6.76 -0.66 -15.75
CA GLU A 167 7.83 0.30 -16.08
C GLU A 167 7.30 1.72 -16.37
N ASP A 168 6.20 1.83 -17.11
CA ASP A 168 5.61 3.11 -17.54
C ASP A 168 4.53 3.66 -16.57
N GLU A 169 4.39 3.07 -15.38
CA GLU A 169 3.34 3.48 -14.41
C GLU A 169 3.66 4.80 -13.70
N SER A 170 2.59 5.44 -13.21
CA SER A 170 2.69 6.65 -12.38
C SER A 170 3.66 6.45 -11.22
N PHE A 171 4.45 7.50 -10.93
CA PHE A 171 5.44 7.61 -9.86
C PHE A 171 6.76 6.84 -10.07
N ASN A 172 6.92 6.02 -11.12
CA ASN A 172 8.19 5.34 -11.35
C ASN A 172 9.32 6.32 -11.68
N ASP A 173 9.06 7.27 -12.59
CA ASP A 173 9.99 8.33 -12.99
C ASP A 173 9.64 9.67 -12.30
N GLY A 174 8.89 9.65 -11.21
CA GLY A 174 8.41 10.85 -10.55
C GLY A 174 7.33 11.62 -11.31
N LEU A 175 6.78 11.06 -12.37
CA LEU A 175 5.70 11.62 -13.16
C LEU A 175 4.42 10.78 -13.01
N LEU A 176 3.28 11.36 -13.35
CA LEU A 176 2.06 10.62 -13.61
C LEU A 176 2.10 10.02 -15.02
N GLU A 177 1.46 8.87 -15.17
CA GLU A 177 1.30 8.20 -16.46
C GLU A 177 0.54 9.07 -17.47
N TYR A 178 0.86 8.90 -18.75
CA TYR A 178 0.18 9.53 -19.89
C TYR A 178 -1.24 8.95 -20.07
N PRO A 179 -2.15 9.68 -20.77
CA PRO A 179 -3.50 9.20 -21.04
C PRO A 179 -3.48 7.94 -21.94
N GLN A 180 -4.20 6.91 -21.52
CA GLN A 180 -4.36 5.67 -22.28
C GLN A 180 -5.61 5.72 -23.17
N TYR A 181 -5.50 5.15 -24.39
CA TYR A 181 -6.59 5.03 -25.35
C TYR A 181 -6.70 3.59 -25.81
N THR A 182 -7.95 3.15 -26.08
CA THR A 182 -8.24 1.82 -26.65
C THR A 182 -9.25 1.96 -27.80
N ARG A 183 -9.58 0.86 -28.46
CA ARG A 183 -10.57 0.80 -29.52
C ARG A 183 -12.00 1.11 -28.99
N PRO A 184 -12.84 1.75 -29.81
CA PRO A 184 -12.64 2.20 -31.19
C PRO A 184 -11.80 3.48 -31.31
N ALA A 185 -11.21 3.75 -32.48
CA ALA A 185 -10.39 4.94 -32.74
C ALA A 185 -11.18 6.25 -32.68
N GLU A 186 -12.49 6.18 -32.93
CA GLU A 186 -13.43 7.30 -32.77
C GLU A 186 -14.63 6.84 -31.95
N PHE A 187 -15.00 7.66 -30.96
CA PHE A 187 -16.16 7.42 -30.11
C PHE A 187 -16.91 8.73 -29.85
N ARG A 188 -18.16 8.85 -30.35
CA ARG A 188 -19.04 10.02 -30.19
C ARG A 188 -18.41 11.34 -30.68
N GLY A 189 -17.62 11.29 -31.76
CA GLY A 189 -16.92 12.45 -32.32
C GLY A 189 -15.58 12.74 -31.64
N TRP A 190 -15.17 11.99 -30.63
CA TRP A 190 -13.85 12.09 -29.98
C TRP A 190 -12.88 11.08 -30.58
N ASN A 191 -11.77 11.56 -31.10
CA ASN A 191 -10.77 10.74 -31.77
C ASN A 191 -9.58 10.42 -30.86
N VAL A 192 -9.00 9.24 -31.05
CA VAL A 192 -7.67 8.91 -30.53
C VAL A 192 -6.64 9.81 -31.24
N PRO A 193 -5.64 10.36 -30.54
CA PRO A 193 -4.58 11.14 -31.16
C PRO A 193 -3.90 10.38 -32.32
N GLU A 194 -3.79 11.03 -33.49
CA GLU A 194 -3.27 10.41 -34.72
C GLU A 194 -1.88 9.80 -34.54
N VAL A 195 -1.02 10.42 -33.70
CA VAL A 195 0.30 9.91 -33.39
C VAL A 195 0.28 8.49 -32.84
N LEU A 196 -0.76 8.14 -32.05
CA LEU A 196 -0.90 6.80 -31.47
C LEU A 196 -1.34 5.75 -32.50
N LEU A 197 -1.91 6.19 -33.63
CA LEU A 197 -2.34 5.34 -34.73
C LEU A 197 -1.28 5.19 -35.83
N SER A 198 -0.20 6.00 -35.76
CA SER A 198 0.81 6.12 -36.82
C SER A 198 1.76 4.92 -36.93
N GLY A 199 1.90 4.10 -35.87
CA GLY A 199 2.93 3.06 -35.79
C GLY A 199 4.36 3.59 -35.62
N HIS A 200 4.56 4.91 -35.56
CA HIS A 200 5.88 5.52 -35.43
C HIS A 200 6.33 5.55 -33.95
N HIS A 201 7.03 4.51 -33.51
CA HIS A 201 7.37 4.28 -32.10
C HIS A 201 8.09 5.46 -31.43
N GLU A 202 8.95 6.16 -32.13
CA GLU A 202 9.68 7.31 -31.58
C GLU A 202 8.74 8.52 -31.33
N ALA A 203 7.86 8.82 -32.27
CA ALA A 203 6.86 9.87 -32.12
C ALA A 203 5.88 9.54 -31.00
N ILE A 204 5.48 8.26 -30.87
CA ILE A 204 4.62 7.78 -29.77
C ILE A 204 5.33 7.96 -28.42
N ARG A 205 6.59 7.58 -28.28
CA ARG A 205 7.37 7.77 -27.04
C ARG A 205 7.47 9.25 -26.64
N ARG A 206 7.74 10.13 -27.61
CA ARG A 206 7.80 11.58 -27.38
C ARG A 206 6.47 12.13 -26.89
N TRP A 207 5.39 11.77 -27.56
CA TRP A 207 4.04 12.16 -27.17
C TRP A 207 3.68 11.67 -25.77
N ARG A 208 3.97 10.41 -25.43
CA ARG A 208 3.74 9.85 -24.09
C ARG A 208 4.46 10.67 -23.01
N LYS A 209 5.74 10.98 -23.22
CA LYS A 209 6.54 11.78 -22.27
C LYS A 209 5.98 13.18 -22.09
N GLU A 210 5.61 13.85 -23.18
CA GLU A 210 4.96 15.17 -23.16
C GLU A 210 3.64 15.14 -22.39
N MET A 211 2.80 14.15 -22.63
CA MET A 211 1.52 13.99 -21.96
C MET A 211 1.70 13.68 -20.45
N SER A 212 2.66 12.86 -20.08
CA SER A 212 3.00 12.60 -18.67
C SER A 212 3.36 13.90 -17.94
N VAL A 213 4.22 14.73 -18.53
CA VAL A 213 4.57 16.05 -17.96
C VAL A 213 3.34 16.94 -17.83
N ASN A 214 2.48 16.99 -18.85
CA ASN A 214 1.29 17.84 -18.86
C ASN A 214 0.26 17.38 -17.81
N VAL A 215 0.01 16.07 -17.69
CA VAL A 215 -0.87 15.50 -16.67
C VAL A 215 -0.31 15.76 -15.27
N THR A 216 1.00 15.58 -15.08
CA THR A 216 1.66 15.84 -13.80
C THR A 216 1.57 17.30 -13.41
N ARG A 217 1.86 18.21 -14.34
CA ARG A 217 1.77 19.68 -14.10
C ARG A 217 0.37 20.08 -13.68
N LYS A 218 -0.65 19.48 -14.28
CA LYS A 218 -2.06 19.80 -13.99
C LYS A 218 -2.51 19.25 -12.64
N ASN A 219 -2.19 17.97 -12.34
CA ASN A 219 -2.80 17.23 -11.24
C ASN A 219 -1.90 17.12 -10.01
N ARG A 220 -0.58 17.07 -10.21
CA ARG A 220 0.42 16.88 -9.16
C ARG A 220 1.67 17.74 -9.41
N PRO A 221 1.51 19.08 -9.42
CA PRO A 221 2.63 20.00 -9.65
C PRO A 221 3.73 19.90 -8.59
N ASP A 222 3.41 19.34 -7.42
CA ASP A 222 4.36 19.06 -6.36
C ASP A 222 5.45 18.06 -6.79
N LEU A 223 5.13 17.10 -7.65
CA LEU A 223 6.09 16.09 -8.17
C LEU A 223 7.14 16.69 -9.11
N LEU A 224 6.87 17.87 -9.68
CA LEU A 224 7.81 18.56 -10.56
C LEU A 224 8.79 19.46 -9.80
N ARG A 225 8.50 19.82 -8.52
CA ARG A 225 9.36 20.63 -7.67
C ARG A 225 10.59 19.82 -7.25
N GLY A 226 11.67 19.95 -7.99
CA GLY A 226 12.92 19.19 -7.79
C GLY A 226 13.41 18.49 -9.05
N GLN A 227 12.63 18.58 -10.16
CA GLN A 227 13.02 18.06 -11.47
C GLN A 227 13.32 19.19 -12.49
N ASP A 228 13.34 20.46 -12.07
CA ASP A 228 13.59 21.60 -12.96
C ASP A 228 14.91 21.50 -13.72
N ASP A 229 15.92 20.81 -13.18
CA ASP A 229 17.20 20.54 -13.84
C ASP A 229 17.11 19.46 -14.93
N ILE A 230 16.11 18.57 -14.87
CA ILE A 230 15.95 17.47 -15.83
C ILE A 230 15.14 17.91 -17.06
N ILE A 231 14.23 18.85 -16.87
CA ILE A 231 13.34 19.36 -17.93
C ILE A 231 14.07 20.40 -18.82
N ALA A 232 15.03 21.15 -18.26
CA ALA A 232 15.81 22.15 -18.97
C ALA A 232 16.93 21.56 -19.85
N GLY A 233 17.36 20.32 -19.63
CA GLY A 233 18.45 19.64 -20.34
C GLY A 233 18.08 18.99 -21.67
N GLY A 234 16.83 19.06 -22.13
CA GLY A 234 16.33 18.39 -23.33
C GLY A 234 16.36 19.19 -24.63
N HIS A 235 17.03 20.35 -24.67
CA HIS A 235 17.18 21.17 -25.86
C HIS A 235 18.69 21.42 -26.10
N SER A 236 19.39 20.41 -26.60
CA SER A 236 20.72 20.57 -27.23
C SER A 236 20.84 19.57 -28.35
#